data_93f7e7f4de7526072706df2f07222e00
#
_entry.id   93f7e7f4de7526072706df2f07222e00
#
_cell.length_a   1.000
_cell.length_b   1.000
_cell.length_c   1.000
_cell.angle_alpha   90.00
_cell.angle_beta   90.00
_cell.angle_gamma   90.00
#
_symmetry.space_group_name_H-M   'P 1'
#
loop_
_entity.id
_entity.type
_entity.pdbx_description
1 polymer ?
#
loop_
_entity_poly.entity_id
_entity_poly.type
_entity_poly.pdbx_seq_one_letter_code
_entity_poly.pdbx_strand_id
1 'polypeptide(L)'
;MNQLKNLVLDEKDSVKKALNLIEKNGLGSCFVTSGNVFKTVITDGDIRKLVIKKKNLNLSIKNFFNKKKGIALNINTPEIEIYKKLSDKTKIIPLIDENKNILSYSTIKNLKKINLYDINLEGNEFNYVSDCLKTNWISSIGKYVELFEKKFRNFFNYKLSLTTSSGTTALHLALQVLDIKRGDEVIVPNLTFASPINSIIMSGAKPVIVDIDEKTYNIDANEIKKKITKRTKAIICVHLYGQACNLEELLKIKKKNQIFLIEDCAEALGTKYKGKYVGNFGDISTFSFYGNKTITTGEGGMLVTSNKKFYDKAKILRAHGMNPKKRYWHDLVGFNYRMTNLQAAVGLAQMEKANIIIKKKIQIANYYNFEIDKLNKEIKEKIIVPQANKNIVNSYWLYNVRIKDIDYNLRDKILNFLEIKGINGRTFFYPLSEMKIYKKYSN
;
A
#
# COMPACT_ATOMS: atom_id res chain seq x y z
N MET A 1 -8.14 -17.31 -29.62
CA MET A 1 -7.96 -18.60 -30.33
C MET A 1 -6.49 -19.02 -30.53
N ASN A 2 -5.52 -18.13 -30.67
CA ASN A 2 -4.11 -18.53 -30.92
C ASN A 2 -3.35 -19.16 -29.73
N GLN A 3 -3.76 -18.93 -28.49
CA GLN A 3 -3.04 -19.43 -27.32
C GLN A 3 -3.28 -20.93 -27.01
N LEU A 4 -4.47 -21.46 -27.32
CA LEU A 4 -4.79 -22.87 -27.10
C LEU A 4 -4.03 -23.82 -28.04
N LYS A 5 -3.71 -23.38 -29.28
CA LYS A 5 -2.96 -24.20 -30.25
C LYS A 5 -1.59 -24.66 -29.74
N ASN A 6 -0.99 -23.88 -28.83
CA ASN A 6 0.31 -24.21 -28.21
C ASN A 6 0.19 -25.00 -26.91
N LEU A 7 -1.03 -25.48 -26.56
CA LEU A 7 -1.30 -26.19 -25.31
C LEU A 7 -1.97 -27.52 -25.54
N VAL A 8 -2.53 -27.79 -26.71
CA VAL A 8 -3.35 -28.99 -27.00
C VAL A 8 -2.61 -29.95 -27.92
N LEU A 9 -2.65 -31.20 -27.55
CA LEU A 9 -2.11 -32.36 -28.30
C LEU A 9 -3.20 -33.39 -28.51
N ASP A 10 -3.21 -34.05 -29.67
CA ASP A 10 -3.99 -35.28 -29.85
C ASP A 10 -3.31 -36.46 -29.17
N GLU A 11 -4.11 -37.39 -28.64
CA GLU A 11 -3.57 -38.62 -28.00
C GLU A 11 -2.70 -39.48 -28.92
N LYS A 12 -2.83 -39.33 -30.23
CA LYS A 12 -2.02 -40.00 -31.23
C LYS A 12 -0.64 -39.37 -31.46
N ASP A 13 -0.49 -38.09 -31.01
CA ASP A 13 0.78 -37.37 -31.15
C ASP A 13 1.92 -38.03 -30.39
N SER A 14 3.17 -37.79 -30.81
CA SER A 14 4.35 -38.39 -30.20
C SER A 14 4.79 -37.68 -28.92
N VAL A 15 5.53 -38.37 -28.07
CA VAL A 15 6.21 -37.83 -26.89
C VAL A 15 7.13 -36.66 -27.28
N LYS A 16 7.81 -36.74 -28.43
CA LYS A 16 8.66 -35.66 -28.97
C LYS A 16 7.86 -34.39 -29.22
N LYS A 17 6.66 -34.51 -29.81
CA LYS A 17 5.77 -33.34 -30.05
C LYS A 17 5.30 -32.72 -28.75
N ALA A 18 5.02 -33.54 -27.73
CA ALA A 18 4.64 -33.08 -26.40
C ALA A 18 5.76 -32.27 -25.72
N LEU A 19 7.01 -32.75 -25.78
CA LEU A 19 8.18 -32.02 -25.26
C LEU A 19 8.34 -30.65 -25.91
N ASN A 20 8.32 -30.60 -27.24
CA ASN A 20 8.44 -29.36 -27.99
C ASN A 20 7.31 -28.36 -27.65
N LEU A 21 6.10 -28.86 -27.44
CA LEU A 21 4.96 -28.03 -27.10
C LEU A 21 5.08 -27.47 -25.68
N ILE A 22 5.52 -28.26 -24.72
CA ILE A 22 5.74 -27.81 -23.32
C ILE A 22 6.87 -26.80 -23.25
N GLU A 23 7.97 -27.02 -23.99
CA GLU A 23 9.06 -26.06 -24.09
C GLU A 23 8.58 -24.71 -24.68
N LYS A 24 7.86 -24.78 -25.81
CA LYS A 24 7.35 -23.59 -26.50
C LYS A 24 6.36 -22.77 -25.68
N ASN A 25 5.49 -23.43 -24.87
CA ASN A 25 4.46 -22.71 -24.09
C ASN A 25 4.96 -22.18 -22.74
N GLY A 26 6.09 -22.67 -22.21
CA GLY A 26 6.70 -22.23 -20.96
C GLY A 26 5.88 -22.51 -19.69
N LEU A 27 4.76 -23.25 -19.80
CA LEU A 27 3.86 -23.55 -18.67
C LEU A 27 4.15 -24.91 -18.02
N GLY A 28 5.10 -25.68 -18.59
CA GLY A 28 5.51 -26.98 -18.07
C GLY A 28 4.45 -28.07 -18.20
N SER A 29 3.41 -27.87 -19.02
CA SER A 29 2.28 -28.80 -19.17
C SER A 29 1.60 -28.63 -20.54
N CYS A 30 0.87 -29.64 -20.98
CA CYS A 30 -0.03 -29.60 -22.14
C CYS A 30 -1.28 -30.45 -21.90
N PHE A 31 -2.32 -30.17 -22.66
CA PHE A 31 -3.61 -30.84 -22.61
C PHE A 31 -3.66 -31.91 -23.69
N VAL A 32 -4.15 -33.09 -23.35
CA VAL A 32 -4.33 -34.19 -24.29
C VAL A 32 -5.81 -34.31 -24.62
N THR A 33 -6.10 -34.42 -25.92
CA THR A 33 -7.44 -34.64 -26.43
C THR A 33 -7.50 -35.92 -27.28
N SER A 34 -8.69 -36.47 -27.47
CA SER A 34 -9.02 -37.44 -28.50
C SER A 34 -9.98 -36.77 -29.45
N GLY A 35 -9.52 -36.38 -30.63
CA GLY A 35 -10.18 -35.40 -31.43
C GLY A 35 -10.24 -34.05 -30.67
N ASN A 36 -11.45 -33.53 -30.38
CA ASN A 36 -11.61 -32.29 -29.61
C ASN A 36 -11.91 -32.55 -28.12
N VAL A 37 -12.13 -33.81 -27.70
CA VAL A 37 -12.58 -34.15 -26.34
C VAL A 37 -11.38 -34.26 -25.39
N PHE A 38 -11.40 -33.48 -24.31
CA PHE A 38 -10.38 -33.52 -23.27
C PHE A 38 -10.23 -34.92 -22.62
N LYS A 39 -9.00 -35.37 -22.46
CA LYS A 39 -8.65 -36.65 -21.80
C LYS A 39 -7.85 -36.45 -20.51
N THR A 40 -6.77 -35.70 -20.58
CA THR A 40 -5.89 -35.49 -19.41
C THR A 40 -4.96 -34.27 -19.60
N VAL A 41 -4.24 -33.92 -18.53
CA VAL A 41 -3.12 -32.96 -18.54
C VAL A 41 -1.82 -33.74 -18.34
N ILE A 42 -0.81 -33.41 -19.15
CA ILE A 42 0.54 -33.96 -19.03
C ILE A 42 1.48 -32.85 -18.58
N THR A 43 2.38 -33.22 -17.68
CA THR A 43 3.44 -32.33 -17.22
C THR A 43 4.80 -32.74 -17.78
N ASP A 44 5.75 -31.81 -17.78
CA ASP A 44 7.16 -32.09 -18.10
C ASP A 44 7.72 -33.24 -17.24
N GLY A 45 7.37 -33.32 -15.95
CA GLY A 45 7.75 -34.40 -15.06
C GLY A 45 7.18 -35.80 -15.48
N ASP A 46 5.96 -35.80 -16.04
CA ASP A 46 5.36 -37.04 -16.56
C ASP A 46 6.14 -37.54 -17.78
N ILE A 47 6.49 -36.63 -18.68
CA ILE A 47 7.24 -36.97 -19.91
C ILE A 47 8.67 -37.40 -19.58
N ARG A 48 9.36 -36.72 -18.67
CA ARG A 48 10.71 -37.16 -18.24
C ARG A 48 10.71 -38.59 -17.71
N LYS A 49 9.73 -38.95 -16.87
CA LYS A 49 9.58 -40.34 -16.38
C LYS A 49 9.38 -41.35 -17.52
N LEU A 50 8.66 -40.95 -18.57
CA LEU A 50 8.42 -41.80 -19.75
C LEU A 50 9.69 -42.00 -20.56
N VAL A 51 10.44 -40.95 -20.83
CA VAL A 51 11.70 -41.00 -21.58
C VAL A 51 12.73 -41.88 -20.87
N ILE A 52 12.83 -41.79 -19.55
CA ILE A 52 13.73 -42.65 -18.74
C ILE A 52 13.34 -44.10 -18.85
N LYS A 53 12.03 -44.44 -18.84
CA LYS A 53 11.55 -45.83 -18.88
C LYS A 53 11.63 -46.49 -20.25
N LYS A 54 11.31 -45.77 -21.32
CA LYS A 54 11.07 -46.34 -22.66
C LYS A 54 12.09 -45.92 -23.71
N LYS A 55 12.93 -44.92 -23.49
CA LYS A 55 13.99 -44.40 -24.38
C LYS A 55 13.56 -44.12 -25.85
N ASN A 56 12.26 -44.07 -26.14
CA ASN A 56 11.74 -43.86 -27.49
C ASN A 56 10.76 -42.68 -27.50
N LEU A 57 11.15 -41.59 -28.15
CA LEU A 57 10.40 -40.32 -28.25
C LEU A 57 9.30 -40.36 -29.31
N ASN A 58 9.30 -41.32 -30.20
CA ASN A 58 8.33 -41.46 -31.30
C ASN A 58 7.05 -42.20 -30.89
N LEU A 59 6.99 -42.71 -29.67
CA LEU A 59 5.81 -43.43 -29.18
C LEU A 59 4.62 -42.44 -29.03
N SER A 60 3.41 -42.96 -29.37
CA SER A 60 2.17 -42.19 -29.16
C SER A 60 1.90 -41.99 -27.70
N ILE A 61 1.41 -40.80 -27.37
CA ILE A 61 1.03 -40.37 -26.03
C ILE A 61 -0.06 -41.30 -25.45
N LYS A 62 -0.98 -41.77 -26.26
CA LYS A 62 -2.07 -42.68 -25.86
C LYS A 62 -1.60 -43.87 -25.02
N ASN A 63 -0.43 -44.42 -25.30
CA ASN A 63 0.11 -45.56 -24.60
C ASN A 63 0.48 -45.34 -23.14
N PHE A 64 0.40 -44.08 -22.67
CA PHE A 64 0.90 -43.66 -21.34
C PHE A 64 -0.17 -43.11 -20.40
N PHE A 65 -1.39 -42.81 -20.87
CA PHE A 65 -2.41 -42.08 -20.08
C PHE A 65 -3.62 -42.86 -19.62
N ASN A 66 -3.74 -44.13 -19.93
CA ASN A 66 -4.92 -44.92 -19.60
C ASN A 66 -5.28 -45.00 -18.11
N LYS A 67 -4.44 -44.43 -17.20
CA LYS A 67 -4.67 -44.43 -15.74
C LYS A 67 -4.68 -43.06 -15.06
N LYS A 68 -4.35 -41.97 -15.76
CA LYS A 68 -4.27 -40.64 -15.11
C LYS A 68 -5.45 -39.77 -15.50
N LYS A 69 -6.40 -39.56 -14.58
CA LYS A 69 -7.47 -38.56 -14.76
C LYS A 69 -6.89 -37.18 -14.51
N GLY A 70 -6.77 -36.35 -15.56
CA GLY A 70 -6.43 -34.95 -15.42
C GLY A 70 -7.59 -34.15 -14.81
N ILE A 71 -7.28 -33.11 -14.07
CA ILE A 71 -8.28 -32.17 -13.56
C ILE A 71 -8.66 -31.21 -14.71
N ALA A 72 -9.95 -31.15 -15.03
CA ALA A 72 -10.55 -30.12 -15.86
C ALA A 72 -11.78 -29.58 -15.14
N LEU A 73 -12.14 -28.33 -15.39
CA LEU A 73 -13.31 -27.67 -14.79
C LEU A 73 -14.21 -27.13 -15.88
N ASN A 74 -15.50 -26.99 -15.59
CA ASN A 74 -16.44 -26.36 -16.50
C ASN A 74 -16.07 -24.88 -16.70
N ILE A 75 -16.28 -24.35 -17.91
CA ILE A 75 -15.98 -22.92 -18.24
C ILE A 75 -16.73 -21.95 -17.32
N ASN A 76 -17.89 -22.34 -16.81
CA ASN A 76 -18.71 -21.56 -15.89
C ASN A 76 -18.32 -21.76 -14.41
N THR A 77 -17.28 -22.54 -14.11
CA THR A 77 -16.80 -22.73 -12.73
C THR A 77 -16.33 -21.38 -12.16
N PRO A 78 -16.79 -20.97 -10.98
CA PRO A 78 -16.33 -19.75 -10.33
C PRO A 78 -14.80 -19.72 -10.19
N GLU A 79 -14.18 -18.58 -10.45
CA GLU A 79 -12.71 -18.41 -10.40
C GLU A 79 -12.10 -18.90 -9.08
N ILE A 80 -12.86 -18.81 -7.99
CA ILE A 80 -12.45 -19.30 -6.67
C ILE A 80 -12.27 -20.81 -6.61
N GLU A 81 -13.16 -21.57 -7.23
CA GLU A 81 -13.06 -23.03 -7.25
C GLU A 81 -11.90 -23.47 -8.15
N ILE A 82 -11.66 -22.71 -9.23
CA ILE A 82 -10.49 -22.88 -10.07
C ILE A 82 -9.22 -22.64 -9.26
N TYR A 83 -9.19 -21.54 -8.50
CA TYR A 83 -8.04 -21.19 -7.65
C TYR A 83 -7.72 -22.26 -6.59
N LYS A 84 -8.76 -22.82 -5.93
CA LYS A 84 -8.58 -23.91 -4.94
C LYS A 84 -7.94 -25.17 -5.53
N LYS A 85 -8.06 -25.39 -6.83
CA LYS A 85 -7.48 -26.56 -7.53
C LYS A 85 -6.09 -26.27 -8.10
N LEU A 86 -5.72 -25.00 -8.25
CA LEU A 86 -4.37 -24.61 -8.65
C LEU A 86 -3.40 -24.75 -7.46
N SER A 87 -2.20 -25.19 -7.73
CA SER A 87 -1.13 -25.38 -6.75
C SER A 87 0.22 -25.43 -7.47
N ASP A 88 1.32 -25.49 -6.72
CA ASP A 88 2.65 -25.70 -7.30
C ASP A 88 2.75 -26.99 -8.15
N LYS A 89 1.89 -28.00 -7.86
CA LYS A 89 1.80 -29.23 -8.64
C LYS A 89 0.83 -29.14 -9.80
N THR A 90 -0.22 -28.31 -9.70
CA THR A 90 -1.26 -28.10 -10.72
C THR A 90 -1.22 -26.65 -11.18
N LYS A 91 -0.29 -26.33 -12.07
CA LYS A 91 -0.04 -24.95 -12.52
C LYS A 91 -1.05 -24.42 -13.53
N ILE A 92 -1.77 -25.33 -14.21
CA ILE A 92 -2.71 -25.02 -15.28
C ILE A 92 -3.90 -25.98 -15.24
N ILE A 93 -5.11 -25.44 -15.43
CA ILE A 93 -6.35 -26.20 -15.49
C ILE A 93 -7.09 -25.85 -16.78
N PRO A 94 -7.42 -26.84 -17.66
CA PRO A 94 -8.27 -26.62 -18.82
C PRO A 94 -9.71 -26.34 -18.39
N LEU A 95 -10.35 -25.38 -19.03
CA LEU A 95 -11.76 -25.07 -18.88
C LEU A 95 -12.51 -25.62 -20.08
N ILE A 96 -13.50 -26.49 -19.79
CA ILE A 96 -14.20 -27.30 -20.77
C ILE A 96 -15.70 -26.96 -20.80
N ASP A 97 -16.34 -27.23 -21.93
CA ASP A 97 -17.80 -27.22 -22.06
C ASP A 97 -18.42 -28.55 -21.57
N GLU A 98 -19.75 -28.68 -21.72
CA GLU A 98 -20.50 -29.89 -21.37
C GLU A 98 -20.12 -31.10 -22.22
N ASN A 99 -19.65 -30.86 -23.44
CA ASN A 99 -19.16 -31.88 -24.35
C ASN A 99 -17.66 -32.25 -24.13
N LYS A 100 -17.06 -31.68 -23.08
CA LYS A 100 -15.62 -31.79 -22.72
C LYS A 100 -14.65 -31.25 -23.78
N ASN A 101 -15.09 -30.31 -24.63
CA ASN A 101 -14.18 -29.56 -25.48
C ASN A 101 -13.45 -28.48 -24.67
N ILE A 102 -12.17 -28.28 -24.94
CA ILE A 102 -11.38 -27.25 -24.25
C ILE A 102 -11.70 -25.90 -24.88
N LEU A 103 -12.32 -25.02 -24.11
CA LEU A 103 -12.65 -23.66 -24.54
C LEU A 103 -11.62 -22.62 -24.08
N SER A 104 -11.02 -22.84 -22.92
CA SER A 104 -10.04 -21.94 -22.32
C SER A 104 -9.16 -22.68 -21.31
N TYR A 105 -8.33 -21.95 -20.60
CA TYR A 105 -7.55 -22.48 -19.49
C TYR A 105 -7.31 -21.42 -18.42
N SER A 106 -7.03 -21.87 -17.20
CA SER A 106 -6.65 -21.01 -16.09
C SER A 106 -5.30 -21.37 -15.51
N THR A 107 -4.54 -20.36 -15.14
CA THR A 107 -3.30 -20.45 -14.37
C THR A 107 -3.38 -19.50 -13.19
N ILE A 108 -2.52 -19.63 -12.20
CA ILE A 108 -2.44 -18.66 -11.08
C ILE A 108 -2.24 -17.23 -11.61
N LYS A 109 -1.53 -17.05 -12.73
CA LYS A 109 -1.29 -15.75 -13.35
C LYS A 109 -2.51 -15.16 -14.06
N ASN A 110 -3.43 -15.99 -14.54
CA ASN A 110 -4.60 -15.55 -15.30
C ASN A 110 -5.80 -15.24 -14.40
N LEU A 111 -5.77 -15.68 -13.15
CA LEU A 111 -6.80 -15.32 -12.18
C LEU A 111 -6.59 -13.87 -11.75
N LYS A 112 -7.60 -13.03 -11.97
CA LYS A 112 -7.57 -11.63 -11.54
C LYS A 112 -7.56 -11.57 -10.02
N LYS A 113 -6.40 -11.22 -9.43
CA LYS A 113 -6.35 -10.81 -8.03
C LYS A 113 -6.68 -9.32 -7.94
N ILE A 114 -7.61 -8.98 -7.05
CA ILE A 114 -7.86 -7.60 -6.65
C ILE A 114 -6.96 -7.32 -5.45
N ASN A 115 -5.85 -6.67 -5.71
CA ASN A 115 -4.92 -6.28 -4.66
C ASN A 115 -5.50 -5.13 -3.83
N LEU A 116 -5.13 -5.06 -2.55
CA LEU A 116 -5.51 -3.95 -1.68
C LEU A 116 -4.98 -2.60 -2.20
N TYR A 117 -3.84 -2.64 -2.86
CA TYR A 117 -3.24 -1.50 -3.55
C TYR A 117 -2.44 -2.00 -4.76
N ASP A 118 -2.47 -1.22 -5.83
CA ASP A 118 -1.63 -1.41 -7.00
C ASP A 118 -0.88 -0.10 -7.28
N ILE A 119 0.40 -0.24 -7.59
CA ILE A 119 1.25 0.90 -7.98
C ILE A 119 1.16 1.06 -9.49
N ASN A 120 0.74 2.23 -9.95
CA ASN A 120 0.77 2.56 -11.37
C ASN A 120 2.10 3.25 -11.71
N LEU A 121 2.97 2.56 -12.45
CA LEU A 121 4.27 3.05 -12.94
C LEU A 121 4.28 3.30 -14.46
N GLU A 122 3.12 3.57 -15.06
CA GLU A 122 2.93 3.77 -16.51
C GLU A 122 3.16 5.22 -16.96
N GLY A 123 3.86 6.02 -16.17
CA GLY A 123 4.21 7.42 -16.49
C GLY A 123 5.68 7.59 -16.85
N ASN A 124 6.24 8.73 -16.45
CA ASN A 124 7.62 9.09 -16.69
C ASN A 124 8.65 8.45 -15.76
N GLU A 125 8.23 7.50 -14.89
CA GLU A 125 9.11 6.92 -13.86
C GLU A 125 10.37 6.32 -14.48
N PHE A 126 10.21 5.49 -15.52
CA PHE A 126 11.33 4.87 -16.21
C PHE A 126 12.26 5.90 -16.87
N ASN A 127 11.68 6.92 -17.52
CA ASN A 127 12.44 7.96 -18.21
C ASN A 127 13.30 8.77 -17.22
N TYR A 128 12.72 9.19 -16.09
CA TYR A 128 13.41 10.01 -15.11
C TYR A 128 14.47 9.22 -14.32
N VAL A 129 14.21 7.96 -13.99
CA VAL A 129 15.20 7.07 -13.39
C VAL A 129 16.34 6.78 -14.35
N SER A 130 16.04 6.53 -15.63
CA SER A 130 17.05 6.32 -16.67
C SER A 130 17.95 7.55 -16.87
N ASP A 131 17.39 8.76 -16.78
CA ASP A 131 18.17 10.00 -16.82
C ASP A 131 19.11 10.12 -15.61
N CYS A 132 18.67 9.76 -14.40
CA CYS A 132 19.57 9.70 -13.24
C CYS A 132 20.76 8.76 -13.45
N LEU A 133 20.50 7.58 -14.04
CA LEU A 133 21.55 6.59 -14.32
C LEU A 133 22.51 7.06 -15.41
N LYS A 134 22.00 7.60 -16.51
CA LYS A 134 22.81 8.12 -17.63
C LYS A 134 23.70 9.29 -17.22
N THR A 135 23.22 10.13 -16.30
CA THR A 135 23.95 11.32 -15.84
C THR A 135 24.79 11.06 -14.58
N ASN A 136 24.74 9.85 -14.02
CA ASN A 136 25.38 9.46 -12.75
C ASN A 136 24.91 10.26 -11.51
N TRP A 137 23.79 11.00 -11.60
CA TRP A 137 23.19 11.73 -10.48
C TRP A 137 22.18 10.86 -9.74
N ILE A 138 22.65 9.94 -8.90
CA ILE A 138 21.81 8.95 -8.18
C ILE A 138 21.61 9.23 -6.69
N SER A 139 22.53 10.00 -6.07
CA SER A 139 22.51 10.28 -4.63
C SER A 139 21.52 11.38 -4.24
N SER A 140 21.67 11.98 -3.07
CA SER A 140 20.75 13.00 -2.54
C SER A 140 20.93 14.41 -3.12
N ILE A 141 21.79 14.56 -4.10
CA ILE A 141 22.00 15.80 -4.86
C ILE A 141 21.59 15.52 -6.30
N GLY A 142 20.69 16.34 -6.85
CA GLY A 142 20.25 16.21 -8.24
C GLY A 142 18.94 16.95 -8.51
N LYS A 143 18.69 17.22 -9.80
CA LYS A 143 17.57 18.06 -10.24
C LYS A 143 16.19 17.53 -9.81
N TYR A 144 16.04 16.20 -9.72
CA TYR A 144 14.74 15.59 -9.41
C TYR A 144 14.29 15.83 -7.97
N VAL A 145 15.21 15.98 -7.02
CA VAL A 145 14.89 16.33 -5.63
C VAL A 145 14.21 17.70 -5.60
N GLU A 146 14.78 18.72 -6.24
CA GLU A 146 14.23 20.07 -6.28
C GLU A 146 12.92 20.15 -7.06
N LEU A 147 12.85 19.46 -8.22
CA LEU A 147 11.65 19.40 -9.05
C LEU A 147 10.49 18.73 -8.32
N PHE A 148 10.75 17.62 -7.61
CA PHE A 148 9.73 16.93 -6.83
C PHE A 148 9.23 17.81 -5.67
N GLU A 149 10.13 18.40 -4.88
CA GLU A 149 9.76 19.36 -3.83
C GLU A 149 8.91 20.51 -4.39
N LYS A 150 9.34 21.11 -5.51
CA LYS A 150 8.61 22.19 -6.20
C LYS A 150 7.23 21.75 -6.69
N LYS A 151 7.15 20.60 -7.38
CA LYS A 151 5.89 20.06 -7.91
C LYS A 151 4.91 19.74 -6.79
N PHE A 152 5.40 19.12 -5.71
CA PHE A 152 4.61 18.76 -4.54
C PHE A 152 4.01 20.00 -3.85
N ARG A 153 4.83 21.00 -3.49
CA ARG A 153 4.31 22.18 -2.82
C ARG A 153 3.34 22.98 -3.69
N ASN A 154 3.60 23.09 -4.99
CA ASN A 154 2.71 23.83 -5.89
C ASN A 154 1.36 23.14 -6.06
N PHE A 155 1.34 21.81 -6.18
CA PHE A 155 0.10 21.05 -6.37
C PHE A 155 -0.82 21.14 -5.14
N PHE A 156 -0.27 21.07 -3.94
CA PHE A 156 -1.05 21.09 -2.69
C PHE A 156 -1.10 22.47 -2.02
N ASN A 157 -0.55 23.50 -2.67
CA ASN A 157 -0.47 24.85 -2.14
C ASN A 157 0.24 24.93 -0.77
N TYR A 158 1.35 24.21 -0.60
CA TYR A 158 2.22 24.32 0.55
C TYR A 158 3.26 25.44 0.33
N LYS A 159 3.64 26.13 1.41
CA LYS A 159 4.60 27.23 1.32
C LYS A 159 6.04 26.70 1.10
N LEU A 160 6.46 25.73 1.91
CA LEU A 160 7.79 25.13 1.89
C LEU A 160 7.67 23.62 2.01
N SER A 161 8.49 22.90 1.26
CA SER A 161 8.54 21.42 1.27
C SER A 161 9.97 20.93 1.24
N LEU A 162 10.24 19.86 1.96
CA LEU A 162 11.56 19.27 2.11
C LEU A 162 11.45 17.74 2.09
N THR A 163 12.04 17.08 1.09
CA THR A 163 12.05 15.61 0.99
C THR A 163 12.84 14.96 2.13
N THR A 164 12.40 13.77 2.55
CA THR A 164 13.09 12.92 3.53
C THR A 164 13.16 11.47 3.03
N SER A 165 14.02 10.65 3.64
CA SER A 165 14.21 9.25 3.26
C SER A 165 13.01 8.35 3.57
N SER A 166 12.11 8.76 4.48
CA SER A 166 10.85 8.07 4.80
C SER A 166 9.89 8.99 5.55
N GLY A 167 8.62 8.57 5.69
CA GLY A 167 7.66 9.29 6.54
C GLY A 167 8.05 9.30 8.02
N THR A 168 8.66 8.22 8.51
CA THR A 168 9.15 8.13 9.90
C THR A 168 10.27 9.13 10.17
N THR A 169 11.22 9.27 9.24
CA THR A 169 12.30 10.26 9.36
C THR A 169 11.78 11.70 9.24
N ALA A 170 10.70 11.93 8.47
CA ALA A 170 10.01 13.21 8.43
C ALA A 170 9.38 13.58 9.79
N LEU A 171 8.71 12.63 10.45
CA LEU A 171 8.13 12.82 11.80
C LEU A 171 9.22 13.09 12.85
N HIS A 172 10.27 12.27 12.87
CA HIS A 172 11.39 12.48 13.80
C HIS A 172 12.08 13.83 13.57
N LEU A 173 12.31 14.20 12.30
CA LEU A 173 12.85 15.50 11.94
C LEU A 173 11.95 16.65 12.40
N ALA A 174 10.62 16.52 12.27
CA ALA A 174 9.66 17.53 12.76
C ALA A 174 9.82 17.75 14.26
N LEU A 175 9.91 16.69 15.06
CA LEU A 175 10.12 16.80 16.51
C LEU A 175 11.46 17.46 16.85
N GLN A 176 12.53 17.12 16.14
CA GLN A 176 13.87 17.73 16.34
C GLN A 176 13.89 19.22 15.94
N VAL A 177 13.17 19.59 14.90
CA VAL A 177 13.01 21.00 14.47
C VAL A 177 12.31 21.83 15.55
N LEU A 178 11.34 21.24 16.25
CA LEU A 178 10.57 21.87 17.33
C LEU A 178 11.28 21.79 18.69
N ASP A 179 12.53 21.33 18.76
CA ASP A 179 13.32 21.15 19.98
C ASP A 179 12.68 20.23 21.04
N ILE A 180 11.87 19.28 20.58
CA ILE A 180 11.27 18.25 21.45
C ILE A 180 12.37 17.32 21.97
N LYS A 181 12.42 17.12 23.28
CA LYS A 181 13.52 16.45 23.97
C LYS A 181 13.07 15.71 25.22
N ARG A 182 14.01 15.11 25.91
CA ARG A 182 13.79 14.43 27.20
C ARG A 182 13.14 15.37 28.21
N GLY A 183 12.08 14.90 28.87
CA GLY A 183 11.26 15.65 29.81
C GLY A 183 9.98 16.23 29.21
N ASP A 184 9.93 16.40 27.88
CA ASP A 184 8.75 16.84 27.17
C ASP A 184 7.74 15.69 26.99
N GLU A 185 6.46 16.03 26.86
CA GLU A 185 5.38 15.11 26.54
C GLU A 185 4.80 15.47 25.17
N VAL A 186 4.52 14.45 24.34
CA VAL A 186 3.88 14.59 23.03
C VAL A 186 2.66 13.69 22.97
N ILE A 187 1.51 14.29 22.71
CA ILE A 187 0.23 13.57 22.59
C ILE A 187 0.15 12.89 21.23
N VAL A 188 -0.31 11.63 21.18
CA VAL A 188 -0.42 10.80 19.99
C VAL A 188 -1.69 9.94 20.07
N PRO A 189 -2.41 9.67 18.94
CA PRO A 189 -3.59 8.81 18.95
C PRO A 189 -3.25 7.36 19.27
N ASN A 190 -4.15 6.67 19.95
CA ASN A 190 -4.04 5.26 20.28
C ASN A 190 -4.13 4.35 19.05
N LEU A 191 -4.92 4.73 18.05
CA LEU A 191 -5.08 3.98 16.80
C LEU A 191 -4.31 4.67 15.67
N THR A 192 -3.15 4.13 15.34
CA THR A 192 -2.28 4.60 14.24
C THR A 192 -1.19 3.57 13.96
N PHE A 193 -0.43 3.79 12.88
CA PHE A 193 0.83 3.09 12.63
C PHE A 193 1.87 3.44 13.72
N ALA A 194 2.91 2.60 13.86
CA ALA A 194 3.91 2.78 14.92
C ALA A 194 4.84 4.00 14.74
N SER A 195 4.92 4.60 13.55
CA SER A 195 5.86 5.70 13.27
C SER A 195 5.68 6.94 14.15
N PRO A 196 4.46 7.43 14.43
CA PRO A 196 4.27 8.58 15.31
C PRO A 196 4.83 8.36 16.72
N ILE A 197 4.45 7.27 17.38
CA ILE A 197 4.94 6.98 18.74
C ILE A 197 6.43 6.68 18.78
N ASN A 198 6.96 5.94 17.79
CA ASN A 198 8.40 5.67 17.70
C ASN A 198 9.21 6.94 17.53
N SER A 199 8.75 7.88 16.71
CA SER A 199 9.43 9.18 16.50
C SER A 199 9.50 9.99 17.81
N ILE A 200 8.45 9.95 18.63
CA ILE A 200 8.43 10.59 19.97
C ILE A 200 9.48 9.94 20.87
N ILE A 201 9.50 8.60 20.95
CA ILE A 201 10.46 7.87 21.77
C ILE A 201 11.89 8.15 21.31
N MET A 202 12.15 8.16 20.01
CA MET A 202 13.47 8.45 19.42
C MET A 202 13.94 9.88 19.71
N SER A 203 13.03 10.85 19.86
CA SER A 203 13.37 12.21 20.28
C SER A 203 13.70 12.33 21.78
N GLY A 204 13.55 11.25 22.55
CA GLY A 204 13.72 11.22 23.99
C GLY A 204 12.51 11.72 24.79
N ALA A 205 11.47 12.20 24.13
CA ALA A 205 10.24 12.67 24.77
C ALA A 205 9.34 11.49 25.22
N LYS A 206 8.40 11.78 26.10
CA LYS A 206 7.41 10.82 26.59
C LYS A 206 6.17 10.88 25.70
N PRO A 207 5.77 9.77 25.04
CA PRO A 207 4.48 9.69 24.38
C PRO A 207 3.36 9.73 25.42
N VAL A 208 2.27 10.43 25.11
CA VAL A 208 1.02 10.42 25.84
C VAL A 208 -0.06 9.91 24.89
N ILE A 209 -0.43 8.65 25.06
CA ILE A 209 -1.44 8.00 24.22
C ILE A 209 -2.81 8.50 24.66
N VAL A 210 -3.63 8.94 23.71
CA VAL A 210 -5.02 9.35 23.91
C VAL A 210 -5.95 8.56 23.00
N ASP A 211 -7.19 8.38 23.45
CA ASP A 211 -8.16 7.61 22.69
C ASP A 211 -8.64 8.37 21.44
N ILE A 212 -9.38 7.67 20.61
CA ILE A 212 -9.87 8.13 19.32
C ILE A 212 -11.38 8.35 19.37
N ASP A 213 -11.87 9.20 18.49
CA ASP A 213 -13.29 9.34 18.20
C ASP A 213 -13.80 8.11 17.44
N GLU A 214 -14.83 7.46 17.96
CA GLU A 214 -15.37 6.21 17.44
C GLU A 214 -15.91 6.32 16.00
N LYS A 215 -16.33 7.53 15.59
CA LYS A 215 -16.93 7.76 14.26
C LYS A 215 -15.90 8.03 13.18
N THR A 216 -14.80 8.69 13.56
CA THR A 216 -13.78 9.14 12.60
C THR A 216 -12.49 8.34 12.69
N TYR A 217 -12.28 7.56 13.76
CA TYR A 217 -11.05 6.84 14.11
C TYR A 217 -9.83 7.75 14.32
N ASN A 218 -10.02 9.04 14.31
CA ASN A 218 -8.99 10.03 14.55
C ASN A 218 -8.92 10.42 16.03
N ILE A 219 -7.82 11.05 16.42
CA ILE A 219 -7.58 11.51 17.78
C ILE A 219 -8.76 12.33 18.34
N ASP A 220 -9.24 11.98 19.52
CA ASP A 220 -10.36 12.70 20.16
C ASP A 220 -9.85 13.98 20.88
N ALA A 221 -10.38 15.12 20.46
CA ALA A 221 -10.07 16.42 21.04
C ALA A 221 -10.42 16.53 22.53
N ASN A 222 -11.44 15.81 23.01
CA ASN A 222 -11.83 15.80 24.42
C ASN A 222 -10.85 15.01 25.27
N GLU A 223 -10.37 13.86 24.75
CA GLU A 223 -9.33 13.07 25.41
C GLU A 223 -8.00 13.84 25.47
N ILE A 224 -7.65 14.61 24.43
CA ILE A 224 -6.49 15.51 24.45
C ILE A 224 -6.60 16.48 25.62
N LYS A 225 -7.76 17.16 25.79
CA LYS A 225 -7.98 18.17 26.85
C LYS A 225 -7.74 17.60 28.26
N LYS A 226 -8.06 16.32 28.47
CA LYS A 226 -7.88 15.62 29.78
C LYS A 226 -6.41 15.29 30.08
N LYS A 227 -5.58 15.10 29.04
CA LYS A 227 -4.19 14.62 29.18
C LYS A 227 -3.12 15.72 29.02
N ILE A 228 -3.49 16.96 28.74
CA ILE A 228 -2.53 18.07 28.66
C ILE A 228 -1.96 18.40 30.02
N THR A 229 -0.64 18.49 30.11
CA THR A 229 0.13 18.92 31.29
C THR A 229 1.05 20.09 30.95
N LYS A 230 1.75 20.64 31.95
CA LYS A 230 2.79 21.66 31.75
C LYS A 230 3.98 21.16 30.89
N ARG A 231 4.17 19.84 30.80
CA ARG A 231 5.21 19.20 29.99
C ARG A 231 4.77 18.94 28.55
N THR A 232 3.48 19.02 28.25
CA THR A 232 2.99 18.81 26.88
C THR A 232 3.53 19.92 25.97
N LYS A 233 4.28 19.55 24.92
CA LYS A 233 4.88 20.47 23.96
C LYS A 233 4.28 20.35 22.56
N ALA A 234 3.77 19.18 22.18
CA ALA A 234 3.18 18.99 20.88
C ALA A 234 2.04 17.95 20.90
N ILE A 235 1.21 18.03 19.87
CA ILE A 235 0.24 17.01 19.48
C ILE A 235 0.65 16.52 18.09
N ILE A 236 0.74 15.21 17.90
CA ILE A 236 0.77 14.60 16.57
C ILE A 236 -0.65 14.12 16.27
N CYS A 237 -1.32 14.74 15.32
CA CYS A 237 -2.57 14.24 14.80
C CYS A 237 -2.33 13.47 13.50
N VAL A 238 -2.95 12.29 13.39
CA VAL A 238 -2.83 11.43 12.22
C VAL A 238 -4.15 11.45 11.46
N HIS A 239 -4.11 11.82 10.19
CA HIS A 239 -5.29 11.79 9.31
C HIS A 239 -5.49 10.37 8.79
N LEU A 240 -6.04 9.51 9.65
CA LEU A 240 -6.06 8.06 9.46
C LEU A 240 -6.91 7.66 8.23
N TYR A 241 -6.38 6.78 7.38
CA TYR A 241 -7.01 6.28 6.14
C TYR A 241 -7.53 7.37 5.19
N GLY A 242 -6.99 8.59 5.29
CA GLY A 242 -7.43 9.72 4.47
C GLY A 242 -8.52 10.58 5.09
N GLN A 243 -9.02 10.22 6.27
CA GLN A 243 -10.01 11.00 7.03
C GLN A 243 -9.33 12.13 7.79
N ALA A 244 -9.70 13.40 7.53
CA ALA A 244 -9.14 14.52 8.26
C ALA A 244 -9.57 14.51 9.74
N CYS A 245 -8.63 14.82 10.64
CA CYS A 245 -8.93 15.11 12.04
C CYS A 245 -9.83 16.34 12.18
N ASN A 246 -10.44 16.53 13.36
CA ASN A 246 -11.15 17.74 13.70
C ASN A 246 -10.15 18.91 13.93
N LEU A 247 -9.64 19.44 12.83
CA LEU A 247 -8.60 20.45 12.85
C LEU A 247 -9.02 21.74 13.54
N GLU A 248 -10.31 22.09 13.53
CA GLU A 248 -10.82 23.28 14.22
C GLU A 248 -10.60 23.18 15.73
N GLU A 249 -10.97 22.05 16.34
CA GLU A 249 -10.77 21.83 17.77
C GLU A 249 -9.28 21.69 18.12
N LEU A 250 -8.49 20.99 17.29
CA LEU A 250 -7.05 20.87 17.51
C LEU A 250 -6.34 22.22 17.47
N LEU A 251 -6.72 23.12 16.57
CA LEU A 251 -6.17 24.47 16.49
C LEU A 251 -6.56 25.34 17.71
N LYS A 252 -7.80 25.20 18.22
CA LYS A 252 -8.22 25.86 19.48
C LYS A 252 -7.38 25.36 20.65
N ILE A 253 -7.17 24.04 20.78
CA ILE A 253 -6.36 23.43 21.83
C ILE A 253 -4.92 23.91 21.75
N LYS A 254 -4.31 23.83 20.54
CA LYS A 254 -2.96 24.34 20.28
C LYS A 254 -2.79 25.79 20.75
N LYS A 255 -3.69 26.68 20.31
CA LYS A 255 -3.62 28.12 20.64
C LYS A 255 -3.76 28.36 22.15
N LYS A 256 -4.74 27.73 22.80
CA LYS A 256 -5.01 27.88 24.23
C LYS A 256 -3.82 27.47 25.09
N ASN A 257 -3.14 26.38 24.73
CA ASN A 257 -2.08 25.79 25.54
C ASN A 257 -0.67 26.14 25.05
N GLN A 258 -0.53 26.93 23.98
CA GLN A 258 0.75 27.32 23.36
C GLN A 258 1.66 26.13 23.02
N ILE A 259 1.06 25.06 22.50
CA ILE A 259 1.75 23.80 22.08
C ILE A 259 1.78 23.70 20.56
N PHE A 260 2.70 22.88 20.04
CA PHE A 260 2.81 22.66 18.61
C PHE A 260 1.78 21.62 18.11
N LEU A 261 1.38 21.76 16.85
CA LEU A 261 0.59 20.76 16.13
C LEU A 261 1.39 20.21 14.96
N ILE A 262 1.65 18.90 14.97
CA ILE A 262 2.24 18.17 13.86
C ILE A 262 1.12 17.39 13.18
N GLU A 263 0.93 17.59 11.86
CA GLU A 263 0.01 16.79 11.07
C GLU A 263 0.77 15.61 10.43
N ASP A 264 0.41 14.38 10.79
CA ASP A 264 0.83 13.20 10.04
C ASP A 264 -0.18 12.95 8.91
N CYS A 265 0.24 13.28 7.71
CA CYS A 265 -0.54 13.15 6.48
C CYS A 265 -0.10 11.92 5.64
N ALA A 266 0.63 10.96 6.24
CA ALA A 266 1.15 9.78 5.53
C ALA A 266 0.07 8.96 4.84
N GLU A 267 -1.19 9.10 5.25
CA GLU A 267 -2.36 8.40 4.73
C GLU A 267 -3.39 9.33 4.09
N ALA A 268 -3.10 10.62 4.00
CA ALA A 268 -4.09 11.64 3.66
C ALA A 268 -3.66 12.56 2.50
N LEU A 269 -2.81 12.05 1.60
CA LEU A 269 -2.42 12.80 0.41
C LEU A 269 -3.65 13.14 -0.45
N GLY A 270 -3.95 14.43 -0.60
CA GLY A 270 -5.12 14.90 -1.35
C GLY A 270 -6.38 15.12 -0.52
N THR A 271 -6.38 14.77 0.76
CA THR A 271 -7.49 15.07 1.68
C THR A 271 -7.61 16.58 1.89
N LYS A 272 -8.87 17.06 1.93
CA LYS A 272 -9.18 18.47 2.22
C LYS A 272 -10.05 18.59 3.46
N TYR A 273 -9.79 19.63 4.24
CA TYR A 273 -10.61 20.08 5.35
C TYR A 273 -11.06 21.53 5.07
N LYS A 274 -12.38 21.78 5.02
CA LYS A 274 -12.96 23.10 4.65
C LYS A 274 -12.31 23.68 3.37
N GLY A 275 -12.17 22.85 2.33
CA GLY A 275 -11.62 23.23 1.02
C GLY A 275 -10.09 23.34 0.93
N LYS A 276 -9.35 23.34 2.05
CA LYS A 276 -7.89 23.44 2.11
C LYS A 276 -7.26 22.06 2.33
N TYR A 277 -6.19 21.74 1.63
CA TYR A 277 -5.48 20.47 1.83
C TYR A 277 -4.94 20.33 3.25
N VAL A 278 -5.12 19.17 3.89
CA VAL A 278 -4.45 18.84 5.15
C VAL A 278 -2.94 18.94 4.98
N GLY A 279 -2.22 19.18 6.06
CA GLY A 279 -0.80 19.54 6.00
C GLY A 279 -0.55 21.05 5.91
N ASN A 280 -1.61 21.86 5.82
CA ASN A 280 -1.55 23.33 5.82
C ASN A 280 -2.03 23.97 7.13
N PHE A 281 -2.34 23.18 8.16
CA PHE A 281 -2.96 23.69 9.40
C PHE A 281 -2.00 23.64 10.60
N GLY A 282 -1.15 22.61 10.65
CA GLY A 282 -0.14 22.44 11.70
C GLY A 282 1.07 23.37 11.54
N ASP A 283 1.96 23.32 12.52
CA ASP A 283 3.26 24.01 12.46
C ASP A 283 4.20 23.33 11.47
N ILE A 284 4.18 21.99 11.50
CA ILE A 284 4.91 21.11 10.58
C ILE A 284 3.98 19.95 10.21
N SER A 285 4.06 19.51 8.97
CA SER A 285 3.31 18.35 8.51
C SER A 285 4.20 17.40 7.75
N THR A 286 3.88 16.10 7.81
CA THR A 286 4.71 15.05 7.27
C THR A 286 3.91 14.14 6.34
N PHE A 287 4.57 13.63 5.31
CA PHE A 287 4.00 12.73 4.32
C PHE A 287 4.90 11.51 4.14
N SER A 288 4.33 10.41 3.68
CA SER A 288 5.03 9.18 3.34
C SER A 288 4.80 8.83 1.89
N PHE A 289 5.86 8.35 1.24
CA PHE A 289 5.84 7.82 -0.11
C PHE A 289 6.29 6.35 -0.15
N TYR A 290 5.99 5.62 0.94
CA TYR A 290 6.20 4.17 0.99
C TYR A 290 5.42 3.45 -0.12
N GLY A 291 5.86 2.23 -0.48
CA GLY A 291 5.35 1.47 -1.62
C GLY A 291 3.84 1.37 -1.76
N ASN A 292 3.07 1.41 -0.66
CA ASN A 292 1.61 1.29 -0.68
C ASN A 292 0.86 2.63 -0.50
N LYS A 293 1.55 3.77 -0.51
CA LYS A 293 0.89 5.08 -0.34
C LYS A 293 0.23 5.55 -1.64
N THR A 294 -0.56 6.60 -1.57
CA THR A 294 -1.31 7.13 -2.71
C THR A 294 -0.42 7.45 -3.90
N ILE A 295 0.77 8.00 -3.64
CA ILE A 295 1.90 8.06 -4.57
C ILE A 295 3.11 7.47 -3.87
N THR A 296 4.05 6.91 -4.62
CA THR A 296 5.21 6.22 -4.03
C THR A 296 6.53 6.63 -4.67
N THR A 297 7.60 6.53 -3.87
CA THR A 297 8.99 6.57 -4.31
C THR A 297 9.74 5.26 -3.95
N GLY A 298 8.98 4.19 -3.64
CA GLY A 298 9.46 2.97 -2.99
C GLY A 298 9.59 3.19 -1.48
N GLU A 299 10.55 3.96 -1.07
CA GLU A 299 10.70 4.58 0.25
C GLU A 299 10.86 6.08 0.07
N GLY A 300 10.31 6.88 0.99
CA GLY A 300 10.41 8.32 0.96
C GLY A 300 9.41 9.04 1.86
N GLY A 301 9.66 10.32 2.08
CA GLY A 301 8.77 11.20 2.83
C GLY A 301 8.94 12.66 2.43
N MET A 302 8.11 13.51 3.02
CA MET A 302 8.16 14.95 2.85
C MET A 302 7.81 15.63 4.17
N LEU A 303 8.55 16.65 4.51
CA LEU A 303 8.21 17.61 5.57
C LEU A 303 7.74 18.90 4.92
N VAL A 304 6.61 19.44 5.36
CA VAL A 304 6.13 20.75 4.91
C VAL A 304 5.90 21.67 6.11
N THR A 305 6.13 22.95 5.90
CA THR A 305 5.87 24.00 6.90
C THR A 305 5.69 25.36 6.23
N SER A 306 4.96 26.26 6.88
CA SER A 306 4.90 27.66 6.46
C SER A 306 5.97 28.54 7.13
N ASN A 307 6.65 28.02 8.14
CA ASN A 307 7.66 28.73 8.93
C ASN A 307 9.06 28.57 8.33
N LYS A 308 9.63 29.67 7.86
CA LYS A 308 10.98 29.69 7.25
C LYS A 308 12.08 29.22 8.21
N LYS A 309 12.00 29.57 9.50
CA LYS A 309 12.99 29.14 10.51
C LYS A 309 12.97 27.63 10.71
N PHE A 310 11.76 27.02 10.75
CA PHE A 310 11.64 25.56 10.84
C PHE A 310 12.18 24.87 9.60
N TYR A 311 11.88 25.40 8.42
CA TYR A 311 12.40 24.88 7.17
C TYR A 311 13.94 24.92 7.10
N ASP A 312 14.56 26.04 7.45
CA ASP A 312 16.02 26.18 7.41
C ASP A 312 16.70 25.25 8.40
N LYS A 313 16.14 25.14 9.63
CA LYS A 313 16.62 24.19 10.64
C LYS A 313 16.48 22.73 10.16
N ALA A 314 15.33 22.38 9.53
CA ALA A 314 15.10 21.06 8.96
C ALA A 314 16.13 20.72 7.87
N LYS A 315 16.48 21.67 6.99
CA LYS A 315 17.52 21.46 5.95
C LYS A 315 18.87 21.09 6.55
N ILE A 316 19.28 21.77 7.61
CA ILE A 316 20.55 21.52 8.28
C ILE A 316 20.51 20.15 8.99
N LEU A 317 19.49 19.91 9.82
CA LEU A 317 19.36 18.66 10.58
C LEU A 317 19.24 17.42 9.67
N ARG A 318 18.49 17.52 8.56
CA ARG A 318 18.32 16.43 7.56
C ARG A 318 19.66 16.02 6.93
N ALA A 319 20.63 16.94 6.86
CA ALA A 319 21.91 16.78 6.16
C ALA A 319 23.10 16.83 7.13
N HIS A 320 23.10 15.96 8.14
CA HIS A 320 24.18 15.79 9.13
C HIS A 320 24.43 17.00 10.04
N GLY A 321 23.58 18.00 10.10
CA GLY A 321 23.84 19.24 10.85
C GLY A 321 24.95 20.11 10.23
N MET A 322 25.27 19.88 8.93
CA MET A 322 26.34 20.58 8.24
C MET A 322 26.01 22.03 8.00
N ASN A 323 26.98 22.90 8.27
CA ASN A 323 26.86 24.34 8.01
C ASN A 323 26.72 24.61 6.50
N PRO A 324 25.71 25.33 6.05
CA PRO A 324 25.48 25.58 4.63
C PRO A 324 26.55 26.46 3.94
N LYS A 325 27.32 27.21 4.73
CA LYS A 325 28.38 28.10 4.23
C LYS A 325 29.79 27.54 4.39
N LYS A 326 29.97 26.55 5.27
CA LYS A 326 31.31 25.97 5.56
C LYS A 326 31.23 24.45 5.44
N ARG A 327 31.72 23.91 4.31
CA ARG A 327 31.71 22.49 4.02
C ARG A 327 32.48 21.70 5.08
N TYR A 328 31.95 20.52 5.50
CA TYR A 328 32.50 19.64 6.55
C TYR A 328 32.55 20.26 7.96
N TRP A 329 31.92 21.41 8.16
CA TRP A 329 31.74 21.98 9.47
C TRP A 329 30.29 21.71 9.97
N HIS A 330 30.16 21.21 11.19
CA HIS A 330 28.87 20.83 11.77
C HIS A 330 28.57 21.67 12.98
N ASP A 331 27.48 22.44 12.92
CA ASP A 331 27.01 23.30 14.01
C ASP A 331 26.03 22.56 14.94
N LEU A 332 25.40 21.46 14.45
CA LEU A 332 24.40 20.69 15.16
C LEU A 332 24.65 19.19 14.94
N VAL A 333 24.22 18.38 15.89
CA VAL A 333 24.07 16.94 15.66
C VAL A 333 22.87 16.73 14.72
N GLY A 334 23.11 16.27 13.53
CA GLY A 334 22.10 16.05 12.51
C GLY A 334 22.04 14.60 12.05
N PHE A 335 21.21 14.36 11.03
CA PHE A 335 20.85 13.03 10.55
C PHE A 335 21.14 12.89 9.05
N ASN A 336 21.22 11.67 8.56
CA ASN A 336 21.19 11.40 7.13
C ASN A 336 19.76 10.99 6.73
N TYR A 337 18.88 11.98 6.61
CA TYR A 337 17.47 11.78 6.27
C TYR A 337 17.12 12.28 4.87
N ARG A 338 18.11 12.45 4.01
CA ARG A 338 17.93 12.93 2.64
C ARG A 338 17.33 11.85 1.74
N MET A 339 16.42 12.25 0.87
CA MET A 339 15.93 11.43 -0.25
C MET A 339 16.99 11.39 -1.36
N THR A 340 17.12 10.27 -2.05
CA THR A 340 17.97 10.15 -3.22
C THR A 340 17.32 10.76 -4.46
N ASN A 341 18.13 11.15 -5.44
CA ASN A 341 17.64 11.66 -6.74
C ASN A 341 16.85 10.59 -7.51
N LEU A 342 17.22 9.30 -7.37
CA LEU A 342 16.46 8.17 -7.93
C LEU A 342 15.03 8.09 -7.37
N GLN A 343 14.89 8.16 -6.05
CA GLN A 343 13.59 8.18 -5.39
C GLN A 343 12.77 9.40 -5.81
N ALA A 344 13.40 10.57 -5.84
CA ALA A 344 12.75 11.82 -6.23
C ALA A 344 12.31 11.82 -7.71
N ALA A 345 13.04 11.15 -8.59
CA ALA A 345 12.68 10.96 -9.99
C ALA A 345 11.37 10.18 -10.13
N VAL A 346 11.22 9.08 -9.39
CA VAL A 346 9.94 8.34 -9.30
C VAL A 346 8.85 9.25 -8.73
N GLY A 347 9.15 9.97 -7.63
CA GLY A 347 8.19 10.87 -6.97
C GLY A 347 7.67 11.99 -7.88
N LEU A 348 8.53 12.57 -8.71
CA LEU A 348 8.12 13.58 -9.68
C LEU A 348 7.14 13.02 -10.71
N ALA A 349 7.44 11.85 -11.28
CA ALA A 349 6.56 11.18 -12.23
C ALA A 349 5.21 10.80 -11.60
N GLN A 350 5.23 10.31 -10.36
CA GLN A 350 4.01 10.01 -9.60
C GLN A 350 3.17 11.27 -9.34
N MET A 351 3.80 12.41 -9.04
CA MET A 351 3.11 13.70 -8.87
C MET A 351 2.43 14.21 -10.14
N GLU A 352 2.92 13.85 -11.31
CA GLU A 352 2.26 14.20 -12.58
C GLU A 352 0.88 13.54 -12.71
N LYS A 353 0.70 12.37 -12.10
CA LYS A 353 -0.54 11.58 -12.09
C LYS A 353 -1.35 11.72 -10.80
N ALA A 354 -0.88 12.44 -9.79
CA ALA A 354 -1.48 12.49 -8.45
C ALA A 354 -2.97 12.84 -8.48
N ASN A 355 -3.38 13.81 -9.32
CA ASN A 355 -4.80 14.19 -9.43
C ASN A 355 -5.67 13.05 -9.95
N ILE A 356 -5.20 12.30 -10.94
CA ILE A 356 -5.91 11.16 -11.52
C ILE A 356 -6.04 10.05 -10.48
N ILE A 357 -4.95 9.75 -9.77
CA ILE A 357 -4.92 8.70 -8.73
C ILE A 357 -5.89 9.04 -7.60
N ILE A 358 -5.85 10.28 -7.08
CA ILE A 358 -6.73 10.73 -5.99
C ILE A 358 -8.21 10.67 -6.42
N LYS A 359 -8.54 11.20 -7.61
CA LYS A 359 -9.90 11.14 -8.13
C LYS A 359 -10.41 9.70 -8.27
N LYS A 360 -9.57 8.78 -8.77
CA LYS A 360 -9.92 7.37 -8.93
C LYS A 360 -10.20 6.69 -7.59
N LYS A 361 -9.38 6.96 -6.56
CA LYS A 361 -9.62 6.43 -5.20
C LYS A 361 -10.96 6.92 -4.62
N ILE A 362 -11.27 8.21 -4.79
CA ILE A 362 -12.56 8.77 -4.36
C ILE A 362 -13.74 8.13 -5.11
N GLN A 363 -13.60 7.91 -6.42
CA GLN A 363 -14.64 7.24 -7.21
C GLN A 363 -14.88 5.80 -6.73
N ILE A 364 -13.80 5.04 -6.48
CA ILE A 364 -13.89 3.67 -5.93
C ILE A 364 -14.59 3.68 -4.57
N ALA A 365 -14.20 4.59 -3.67
CA ALA A 365 -14.81 4.71 -2.35
C ALA A 365 -16.31 5.05 -2.42
N ASN A 366 -16.69 5.97 -3.30
CA ASN A 366 -18.11 6.32 -3.51
C ASN A 366 -18.92 5.13 -4.05
N TYR A 367 -18.31 4.31 -4.93
CA TYR A 367 -18.95 3.10 -5.42
C TYR A 367 -19.14 2.06 -4.29
N TYR A 368 -18.12 1.86 -3.44
CA TYR A 368 -18.26 1.01 -2.25
C TYR A 368 -19.35 1.51 -1.30
N ASN A 369 -19.41 2.81 -1.01
CA ASN A 369 -20.47 3.38 -0.16
C ASN A 369 -21.85 3.06 -0.71
N PHE A 370 -22.05 3.25 -2.01
CA PHE A 370 -23.34 2.98 -2.68
C PHE A 370 -23.73 1.49 -2.59
N GLU A 371 -22.82 0.57 -2.85
CA GLU A 371 -23.11 -0.87 -2.79
C GLU A 371 -23.30 -1.35 -1.34
N ILE A 372 -22.55 -0.82 -0.37
CA ILE A 372 -22.72 -1.16 1.04
C ILE A 372 -24.06 -0.62 1.58
N ASP A 373 -24.48 0.57 1.15
CA ASP A 373 -25.79 1.10 1.54
C ASP A 373 -26.96 0.22 1.04
N LYS A 374 -26.82 -0.40 -0.14
CA LYS A 374 -27.79 -1.40 -0.61
C LYS A 374 -27.72 -2.66 0.25
N LEU A 375 -26.51 -3.21 0.45
CA LEU A 375 -26.32 -4.42 1.24
C LEU A 375 -26.86 -4.26 2.66
N ASN A 376 -26.65 -3.11 3.29
CA ASN A 376 -27.15 -2.80 4.63
C ASN A 376 -28.70 -2.79 4.75
N LYS A 377 -29.44 -2.75 3.64
CA LYS A 377 -30.92 -2.90 3.64
C LYS A 377 -31.34 -4.37 3.72
N GLU A 378 -30.46 -5.27 3.28
CA GLU A 378 -30.73 -6.70 3.15
C GLU A 378 -30.21 -7.54 4.32
N ILE A 379 -29.12 -7.08 4.98
CA ILE A 379 -28.47 -7.81 6.08
C ILE A 379 -28.83 -7.24 7.46
N LYS A 380 -28.76 -8.09 8.47
CA LYS A 380 -29.00 -7.75 9.89
C LYS A 380 -27.84 -6.96 10.48
N GLU A 381 -26.64 -7.48 10.31
CA GLU A 381 -25.39 -6.85 10.78
C GLU A 381 -25.04 -5.68 9.86
N LYS A 382 -24.91 -4.50 10.47
CA LYS A 382 -24.65 -3.28 9.70
C LYS A 382 -23.16 -3.08 9.48
N ILE A 383 -22.81 -2.85 8.21
CA ILE A 383 -21.46 -2.43 7.81
C ILE A 383 -21.40 -0.91 7.92
N ILE A 384 -20.50 -0.44 8.77
CA ILE A 384 -20.27 1.00 9.00
C ILE A 384 -19.14 1.43 8.06
N VAL A 385 -19.44 2.39 7.20
CA VAL A 385 -18.50 3.00 6.26
C VAL A 385 -17.90 4.29 6.84
N PRO A 386 -16.77 4.79 6.30
CA PRO A 386 -16.22 6.08 6.70
C PRO A 386 -17.27 7.18 6.57
N GLN A 387 -17.50 7.92 7.65
CA GLN A 387 -18.53 8.94 7.67
C GLN A 387 -18.23 10.09 6.70
N ALA A 388 -19.18 10.40 5.83
CA ALA A 388 -19.13 11.61 5.04
C ALA A 388 -19.31 12.84 5.94
N ASN A 389 -18.42 13.82 5.79
CA ASN A 389 -18.55 15.13 6.44
C ASN A 389 -18.45 16.21 5.36
N LYS A 390 -19.45 17.11 5.29
CA LYS A 390 -19.51 18.18 4.28
C LYS A 390 -18.26 19.09 4.25
N ASN A 391 -17.53 19.14 5.34
CA ASN A 391 -16.29 19.92 5.44
C ASN A 391 -15.03 19.13 5.04
N ILE A 392 -15.14 17.82 4.75
CA ILE A 392 -13.99 16.93 4.48
C ILE A 392 -14.17 16.28 3.11
N VAL A 393 -13.13 16.40 2.29
CA VAL A 393 -12.96 15.54 1.12
C VAL A 393 -11.91 14.50 1.50
N ASN A 394 -12.36 13.28 1.80
CA ASN A 394 -11.49 12.15 2.12
C ASN A 394 -10.79 11.65 0.84
N SER A 395 -9.47 11.45 0.86
CA SER A 395 -8.70 10.91 -0.27
C SER A 395 -8.64 9.38 -0.29
N TYR A 396 -9.11 8.72 0.75
CA TYR A 396 -9.20 7.27 0.88
C TYR A 396 -7.89 6.57 0.53
N TRP A 397 -6.81 6.78 1.34
CA TRP A 397 -5.60 5.97 1.17
C TRP A 397 -5.93 4.49 1.05
N LEU A 398 -6.74 3.97 2.00
CA LEU A 398 -7.41 2.68 1.92
C LEU A 398 -8.88 2.88 2.30
N TYR A 399 -9.77 2.21 1.56
CA TYR A 399 -11.17 2.13 1.95
C TYR A 399 -11.31 1.15 3.11
N ASN A 400 -11.96 1.57 4.18
CA ASN A 400 -12.12 0.78 5.39
C ASN A 400 -13.60 0.66 5.77
N VAL A 401 -13.94 -0.44 6.45
CA VAL A 401 -15.27 -0.68 6.97
C VAL A 401 -15.18 -1.28 8.38
N ARG A 402 -16.17 -1.01 9.21
CA ARG A 402 -16.39 -1.69 10.48
C ARG A 402 -17.69 -2.48 10.39
N ILE A 403 -17.67 -3.71 10.84
CA ILE A 403 -18.88 -4.50 11.01
C ILE A 403 -19.17 -4.52 12.50
N LYS A 404 -20.39 -4.08 12.87
CA LYS A 404 -20.79 -4.00 14.27
C LYS A 404 -20.98 -5.41 14.85
N ASP A 405 -20.65 -5.57 16.10
CA ASP A 405 -20.92 -6.78 16.90
C ASP A 405 -20.31 -8.09 16.36
N ILE A 406 -19.13 -8.00 15.69
CA ILE A 406 -18.36 -9.18 15.30
C ILE A 406 -17.09 -9.32 16.16
N ASP A 407 -16.71 -10.57 16.42
CA ASP A 407 -15.45 -10.93 17.07
C ASP A 407 -14.27 -11.05 16.06
N TYR A 408 -13.08 -11.23 16.60
CA TYR A 408 -11.87 -11.43 15.80
C TYR A 408 -11.95 -12.69 14.91
N ASN A 409 -12.62 -13.76 15.37
CA ASN A 409 -12.73 -15.01 14.63
C ASN A 409 -13.59 -14.83 13.37
N LEU A 410 -14.73 -14.12 13.50
CA LEU A 410 -15.59 -13.83 12.35
C LEU A 410 -14.91 -12.87 11.38
N ARG A 411 -14.22 -11.84 11.87
CA ARG A 411 -13.39 -10.97 11.04
C ARG A 411 -12.39 -11.76 10.20
N ASP A 412 -11.65 -12.69 10.83
CA ASP A 412 -10.62 -13.48 10.15
C ASP A 412 -11.23 -14.46 9.14
N LYS A 413 -12.40 -15.01 9.43
CA LYS A 413 -13.18 -15.81 8.46
C LYS A 413 -13.59 -14.99 7.25
N ILE A 414 -14.03 -13.74 7.44
CA ILE A 414 -14.37 -12.83 6.33
C ILE A 414 -13.14 -12.51 5.49
N LEU A 415 -12.00 -12.20 6.10
CA LEU A 415 -10.75 -11.94 5.39
C LEU A 415 -10.28 -13.15 4.59
N ASN A 416 -10.32 -14.34 5.18
CA ASN A 416 -10.00 -15.59 4.49
C ASN A 416 -10.97 -15.86 3.33
N PHE A 417 -12.26 -15.59 3.50
CA PHE A 417 -13.25 -15.73 2.42
C PHE A 417 -12.93 -14.78 1.26
N LEU A 418 -12.62 -13.51 1.55
CA LEU A 418 -12.23 -12.53 0.52
C LEU A 418 -10.94 -12.97 -0.20
N GLU A 419 -9.93 -13.45 0.55
CA GLU A 419 -8.68 -13.94 -0.03
C GLU A 419 -8.93 -15.14 -0.95
N ILE A 420 -9.77 -16.09 -0.50
CA ILE A 420 -10.22 -17.21 -1.33
C ILE A 420 -10.91 -16.72 -2.61
N LYS A 421 -11.62 -15.60 -2.59
CA LYS A 421 -12.24 -14.96 -3.77
C LYS A 421 -11.25 -14.12 -4.60
N GLY A 422 -9.96 -14.16 -4.27
CA GLY A 422 -8.94 -13.37 -4.94
C GLY A 422 -8.94 -11.89 -4.55
N ILE A 423 -9.64 -11.50 -3.48
CA ILE A 423 -9.73 -10.11 -2.99
C ILE A 423 -8.83 -9.98 -1.76
N ASN A 424 -7.79 -9.17 -1.87
CA ASN A 424 -6.87 -8.93 -0.76
C ASN A 424 -7.45 -7.89 0.20
N GLY A 425 -7.53 -8.25 1.49
CA GLY A 425 -7.98 -7.39 2.58
C GLY A 425 -6.99 -7.36 3.74
N ARG A 426 -7.15 -6.40 4.64
CA ARG A 426 -6.35 -6.30 5.88
C ARG A 426 -7.22 -5.86 7.05
N THR A 427 -6.77 -6.17 8.26
CA THR A 427 -7.31 -5.60 9.49
C THR A 427 -6.96 -4.12 9.59
N PHE A 428 -7.71 -3.38 10.42
CA PHE A 428 -7.26 -2.10 10.96
C PHE A 428 -5.93 -2.26 11.71
N PHE A 429 -5.28 -1.14 12.01
CA PHE A 429 -4.19 -1.13 12.99
C PHE A 429 -4.70 -1.60 14.34
N TYR A 430 -3.82 -2.20 15.12
CA TYR A 430 -4.10 -2.50 16.52
C TYR A 430 -3.86 -1.24 17.38
N PRO A 431 -4.65 -1.01 18.43
CA PRO A 431 -4.38 0.08 19.37
C PRO A 431 -2.97 -0.02 19.95
N LEU A 432 -2.25 1.10 20.00
CA LEU A 432 -0.89 1.13 20.55
C LEU A 432 -0.84 0.66 22.02
N SER A 433 -1.89 0.95 22.79
CA SER A 433 -2.02 0.54 24.19
C SER A 433 -2.09 -0.97 24.41
N GLU A 434 -2.48 -1.75 23.41
CA GLU A 434 -2.50 -3.22 23.46
C GLU A 434 -1.11 -3.82 23.23
N MET A 435 -0.20 -3.08 22.59
CA MET A 435 1.13 -3.56 22.28
C MET A 435 2.05 -3.49 23.51
N LYS A 436 2.63 -4.61 23.92
CA LYS A 436 3.50 -4.72 25.10
C LYS A 436 4.55 -3.60 25.22
N ILE A 437 5.15 -3.21 24.08
CA ILE A 437 6.22 -2.18 24.04
C ILE A 437 5.71 -0.77 24.35
N TYR A 438 4.44 -0.47 24.08
CA TYR A 438 3.84 0.86 24.28
C TYR A 438 2.90 0.94 25.49
N LYS A 439 2.50 -0.19 26.07
CA LYS A 439 1.54 -0.27 27.19
C LYS A 439 1.89 0.67 28.35
N LYS A 440 3.18 0.85 28.64
CA LYS A 440 3.67 1.75 29.69
C LYS A 440 3.36 3.25 29.48
N TYR A 441 2.90 3.64 28.28
CA TYR A 441 2.59 5.02 27.91
C TYR A 441 1.07 5.29 27.84
N SER A 442 0.24 4.28 28.11
CA SER A 442 -1.23 4.38 28.05
C SER A 442 -1.92 4.78 29.37
N ASN A 443 -1.15 4.95 30.45
CA ASN A 443 -1.66 5.33 31.79
C ASN A 443 -1.70 6.85 31.96
#